data_39da2468a034efe2be8c059602067d23
#
_entry.id   39da2468a034efe2be8c059602067d23
#
_cell.length_a   1.000
_cell.length_b   1.000
_cell.length_c   1.000
_cell.angle_alpha   90.00
_cell.angle_beta   90.00
_cell.angle_gamma   90.00
#
_symmetry.space_group_name_H-M   'P 1'
#
loop_
_entity.id
_entity.type
_entity.pdbx_description
1 polymer ?
#
loop_
_entity_poly.entity_id
_entity_poly.type
_entity_poly.pdbx_seq_one_letter_code
_entity_poly.pdbx_strand_id
1 'polypeptide(L)'
;MKREEAEVAVVGGGVIGASLAYGLVNRNPSVLLIDKENMELTASRGNFGLVWVQGKGFGMPRYADWSIEATEHWPEFASRLEEESGISLDYEKTGGLEICLGTQEFEERKNFLGQMQEQSKDGTYPCEMLSRSDLQSKLPDIVLGDEVSGASYCPHDGFVNPLALLKALHW
;
A
#
# COMPACT_ATOMS: atom_id res chain seq x y z
N MET A 1 -18.48 31.56 19.12
CA MET A 1 -18.04 30.34 18.42
C MET A 1 -19.10 30.00 17.38
N LYS A 2 -18.73 29.88 16.10
CA LYS A 2 -19.63 29.30 15.10
C LYS A 2 -19.80 27.81 15.43
N ARG A 3 -21.03 27.36 15.54
CA ARG A 3 -21.34 25.94 15.66
C ARG A 3 -21.39 25.39 14.25
N GLU A 4 -20.52 24.42 13.96
CA GLU A 4 -20.58 23.66 12.71
C GLU A 4 -21.31 22.35 12.99
N GLU A 5 -22.25 22.00 12.11
CA GLU A 5 -23.04 20.78 12.20
C GLU A 5 -22.69 19.91 11.00
N ALA A 6 -22.40 18.64 11.25
CA ALA A 6 -22.12 17.63 10.23
C ALA A 6 -22.77 16.30 10.63
N GLU A 7 -23.12 15.49 9.63
CA GLU A 7 -23.65 14.14 9.87
C GLU A 7 -22.56 13.18 10.33
N VAL A 8 -21.32 13.39 9.85
CA VAL A 8 -20.16 12.59 10.21
C VAL A 8 -19.00 13.51 10.58
N ALA A 9 -18.38 13.24 11.73
CA ALA A 9 -17.12 13.87 12.12
C ALA A 9 -15.99 12.83 12.08
N VAL A 10 -14.96 13.11 11.27
CA VAL A 10 -13.72 12.32 11.19
C VAL A 10 -12.64 13.04 11.98
N VAL A 11 -12.07 12.39 12.99
CA VAL A 11 -11.01 12.95 13.82
C VAL A 11 -9.66 12.36 13.42
N GLY A 12 -8.74 13.20 12.98
CA GLY A 12 -7.43 12.86 12.45
C GLY A 12 -7.37 13.02 10.92
N GLY A 13 -6.59 14.00 10.45
CA GLY A 13 -6.39 14.32 9.03
C GLY A 13 -5.17 13.62 8.42
N GLY A 14 -4.68 12.53 9.01
CA GLY A 14 -3.69 11.66 8.36
C GLY A 14 -4.30 10.90 7.17
N VAL A 15 -3.49 10.09 6.48
CA VAL A 15 -3.91 9.37 5.27
C VAL A 15 -5.18 8.55 5.48
N ILE A 16 -5.34 7.91 6.64
CA ILE A 16 -6.54 7.09 6.93
C ILE A 16 -7.79 7.96 7.06
N GLY A 17 -7.74 8.99 7.91
CA GLY A 17 -8.90 9.86 8.13
C GLY A 17 -9.27 10.70 6.90
N ALA A 18 -8.27 11.21 6.18
CA ALA A 18 -8.49 11.95 4.95
C ALA A 18 -9.09 11.05 3.85
N SER A 19 -8.60 9.81 3.68
CA SER A 19 -9.19 8.83 2.74
C SER A 19 -10.62 8.46 3.13
N LEU A 20 -10.90 8.30 4.42
CA LEU A 20 -12.25 8.02 4.91
C LEU A 20 -13.18 9.21 4.62
N ALA A 21 -12.74 10.43 4.93
CA ALA A 21 -13.50 11.64 4.66
C ALA A 21 -13.80 11.79 3.16
N TYR A 22 -12.79 11.60 2.30
CA TYR A 22 -12.95 11.62 0.85
C TYR A 22 -13.98 10.58 0.36
N GLY A 23 -13.90 9.34 0.85
CA GLY A 23 -14.86 8.30 0.48
C GLY A 23 -16.27 8.57 0.97
N LEU A 24 -16.44 9.23 2.11
CA LEU A 24 -17.75 9.61 2.67
C LEU A 24 -18.38 10.78 1.91
N VAL A 25 -17.62 11.83 1.62
CA VAL A 25 -18.12 13.00 0.86
C VAL A 25 -18.70 12.57 -0.49
N ASN A 26 -18.07 11.62 -1.16
CA ASN A 26 -18.56 11.06 -2.42
C ASN A 26 -19.89 10.28 -2.30
N ARG A 27 -20.39 10.05 -1.08
CA ARG A 27 -21.67 9.41 -0.78
C ARG A 27 -22.73 10.39 -0.25
N ASN A 28 -22.46 11.68 -0.34
CA ASN A 28 -23.34 12.80 0.00
C ASN A 28 -23.62 13.12 1.49
N PRO A 29 -23.06 12.50 2.52
CA PRO A 29 -23.20 13.05 3.86
C PRO A 29 -22.40 14.36 3.99
N SER A 30 -22.82 15.25 4.88
CA SER A 30 -21.97 16.34 5.31
C SER A 30 -20.89 15.81 6.24
N VAL A 31 -19.62 16.00 5.87
CA VAL A 31 -18.45 15.46 6.61
C VAL A 31 -17.63 16.61 7.17
N LEU A 32 -17.29 16.49 8.45
CA LEU A 32 -16.34 17.39 9.12
C LEU A 32 -15.05 16.61 9.41
N LEU A 33 -13.94 17.02 8.79
CA LEU A 33 -12.61 16.51 9.10
C LEU A 33 -11.95 17.43 10.13
N ILE A 34 -11.59 16.86 11.28
CA ILE A 34 -10.96 17.56 12.40
C ILE A 34 -9.55 17.05 12.58
N ASP A 35 -8.57 17.91 12.51
CA ASP A 35 -7.17 17.58 12.83
C ASP A 35 -6.54 18.65 13.69
N LYS A 36 -5.46 18.30 14.38
CA LYS A 36 -4.62 19.26 15.06
C LYS A 36 -3.78 20.01 14.02
N GLU A 37 -3.69 21.32 14.14
CA GLU A 37 -2.76 22.10 13.34
C GLU A 37 -1.34 21.77 13.77
N ASN A 38 -0.68 20.88 13.05
CA ASN A 38 0.66 20.43 13.40
C ASN A 38 1.50 20.14 12.16
N MET A 39 2.68 20.79 12.12
CA MET A 39 3.70 20.59 11.08
C MET A 39 4.68 19.44 11.41
N GLU A 40 4.46 18.71 12.51
CA GLU A 40 5.34 17.61 12.91
C GLU A 40 5.30 16.43 11.93
N LEU A 41 6.40 15.68 11.92
CA LEU A 41 6.48 14.41 11.19
C LEU A 41 5.50 13.40 11.80
N THR A 42 4.42 13.13 11.08
CA THR A 42 3.47 12.07 11.38
C THR A 42 3.76 10.85 10.50
N ALA A 43 3.20 9.69 10.85
CA ALA A 43 3.32 8.47 10.03
C ALA A 43 2.88 8.68 8.58
N SER A 44 1.87 9.53 8.34
CA SER A 44 1.40 9.85 6.99
C SER A 44 2.34 10.75 6.19
N ARG A 45 3.28 11.42 6.85
CA ARG A 45 4.28 12.30 6.21
C ARG A 45 5.67 11.68 6.13
N GLY A 46 5.98 10.75 7.06
CA GLY A 46 7.28 10.09 7.16
C GLY A 46 7.20 8.61 6.80
N ASN A 47 6.71 8.29 5.61
CA ASN A 47 6.63 6.91 5.12
C ASN A 47 7.13 6.79 3.68
N PHE A 48 7.28 5.56 3.19
CA PHE A 48 7.80 5.27 1.85
C PHE A 48 6.74 5.29 0.75
N GLY A 49 5.46 5.46 1.10
CA GLY A 49 4.36 5.44 0.15
C GLY A 49 4.08 4.07 -0.47
N LEU A 50 4.43 2.99 0.21
CA LEU A 50 4.21 1.64 -0.30
C LEU A 50 2.72 1.30 -0.33
N VAL A 51 2.26 0.87 -1.51
CA VAL A 51 1.02 0.14 -1.71
C VAL A 51 1.41 -1.33 -1.75
N TRP A 52 1.28 -2.02 -0.61
CA TRP A 52 1.99 -3.27 -0.38
C TRP A 52 1.10 -4.38 0.13
N VAL A 53 1.14 -5.53 -0.54
CA VAL A 53 0.35 -6.73 -0.21
C VAL A 53 1.17 -7.78 0.51
N GLN A 54 2.44 -7.93 0.13
CA GLN A 54 3.30 -8.98 0.66
C GLN A 54 3.32 -9.01 2.19
N GLY A 55 2.88 -10.13 2.78
CA GLY A 55 2.84 -10.34 4.22
C GLY A 55 1.71 -9.63 4.97
N LYS A 56 0.86 -8.86 4.30
CA LYS A 56 -0.30 -8.25 4.96
C LYS A 56 -1.32 -9.31 5.34
N GLY A 57 -1.77 -9.26 6.59
CA GLY A 57 -2.82 -10.16 7.08
C GLY A 57 -2.35 -11.59 7.37
N PHE A 58 -1.06 -11.82 7.63
CA PHE A 58 -0.60 -13.10 8.16
C PHE A 58 -1.34 -13.43 9.47
N GLY A 59 -1.96 -14.61 9.55
CA GLY A 59 -2.86 -14.99 10.65
C GLY A 59 -4.23 -14.29 10.66
N MET A 60 -4.50 -13.44 9.68
CA MET A 60 -5.76 -12.69 9.53
C MET A 60 -6.26 -12.75 8.07
N PRO A 61 -6.76 -13.90 7.60
CA PRO A 61 -7.05 -14.12 6.18
C PRO A 61 -8.00 -13.08 5.57
N ARG A 62 -9.03 -12.64 6.30
CA ARG A 62 -9.93 -11.58 5.79
C ARG A 62 -9.24 -10.24 5.55
N TYR A 63 -8.23 -9.92 6.36
CA TYR A 63 -7.44 -8.70 6.15
C TYR A 63 -6.48 -8.87 4.96
N ALA A 64 -5.94 -10.07 4.76
CA ALA A 64 -5.14 -10.38 3.58
C ALA A 64 -5.96 -10.20 2.29
N ASP A 65 -7.14 -10.84 2.22
CA ASP A 65 -8.06 -10.72 1.08
C ASP A 65 -8.43 -9.26 0.80
N TRP A 66 -8.79 -8.52 1.84
CA TRP A 66 -9.15 -7.10 1.71
C TRP A 66 -7.97 -6.24 1.25
N SER A 67 -6.75 -6.56 1.69
CA SER A 67 -5.54 -5.85 1.25
C SER A 67 -5.27 -6.08 -0.25
N ILE A 68 -5.47 -7.30 -0.74
CA ILE A 68 -5.34 -7.64 -2.16
C ILE A 68 -6.40 -6.87 -2.97
N GLU A 69 -7.66 -6.97 -2.59
CA GLU A 69 -8.78 -6.26 -3.23
C GLU A 69 -8.52 -4.75 -3.28
N ALA A 70 -8.02 -4.16 -2.20
CA ALA A 70 -7.71 -2.74 -2.16
C ALA A 70 -6.69 -2.32 -3.22
N THR A 71 -5.68 -3.16 -3.53
CA THR A 71 -4.69 -2.84 -4.56
C THR A 71 -5.26 -2.88 -5.99
N GLU A 72 -6.35 -3.59 -6.21
CA GLU A 72 -7.04 -3.61 -7.51
C GLU A 72 -7.78 -2.29 -7.78
N HIS A 73 -8.24 -1.63 -6.74
CA HIS A 73 -8.92 -0.33 -6.84
C HIS A 73 -7.95 0.88 -6.89
N TRP A 74 -6.68 0.69 -6.56
CA TRP A 74 -5.71 1.78 -6.52
C TRP A 74 -5.54 2.54 -7.83
N PRO A 75 -5.47 1.90 -9.02
CA PRO A 75 -5.32 2.63 -10.28
C PRO A 75 -6.46 3.62 -10.55
N GLU A 76 -7.70 3.17 -10.35
CA GLU A 76 -8.89 4.01 -10.54
C GLU A 76 -8.96 5.12 -9.48
N PHE A 77 -8.68 4.79 -8.22
CA PHE A 77 -8.65 5.74 -7.12
C PHE A 77 -7.60 6.83 -7.35
N ALA A 78 -6.38 6.48 -7.74
CA ALA A 78 -5.30 7.41 -8.01
C ALA A 78 -5.67 8.36 -9.17
N SER A 79 -6.11 7.81 -10.31
CA SER A 79 -6.52 8.60 -11.47
C SER A 79 -7.61 9.60 -11.14
N ARG A 80 -8.65 9.16 -10.43
CA ARG A 80 -9.75 10.04 -10.03
C ARG A 80 -9.29 11.14 -9.08
N LEU A 81 -8.47 10.82 -8.10
CA LEU A 81 -7.97 11.81 -7.14
C LEU A 81 -7.03 12.83 -7.81
N GLU A 82 -6.22 12.40 -8.78
CA GLU A 82 -5.39 13.30 -9.60
C GLU A 82 -6.26 14.24 -10.47
N GLU A 83 -7.29 13.72 -11.11
CA GLU A 83 -8.23 14.52 -11.90
C GLU A 83 -8.97 15.57 -11.04
N GLU A 84 -9.45 15.17 -9.87
CA GLU A 84 -10.20 16.07 -8.98
C GLU A 84 -9.30 17.12 -8.33
N SER A 85 -8.10 16.74 -7.86
CA SER A 85 -7.21 17.63 -7.11
C SER A 85 -6.23 18.41 -8.00
N GLY A 86 -5.97 17.95 -9.21
CA GLY A 86 -4.92 18.50 -10.08
C GLY A 86 -3.49 18.21 -9.58
N ILE A 87 -3.32 17.26 -8.66
CA ILE A 87 -2.04 16.89 -8.05
C ILE A 87 -1.63 15.51 -8.54
N SER A 88 -0.46 15.37 -9.18
CA SER A 88 0.09 14.05 -9.52
C SER A 88 0.47 13.30 -8.24
N LEU A 89 0.04 12.04 -8.16
CA LEU A 89 0.34 11.15 -7.05
C LEU A 89 1.60 10.32 -7.30
N ASP A 90 2.11 10.33 -8.52
CA ASP A 90 3.23 9.48 -8.96
C ASP A 90 2.98 8.01 -8.58
N TYR A 91 1.72 7.56 -8.73
CA TYR A 91 1.34 6.18 -8.42
C TYR A 91 1.82 5.24 -9.52
N GLU A 92 2.57 4.21 -9.11
CA GLU A 92 3.00 3.14 -10.01
C GLU A 92 2.75 1.76 -9.40
N LYS A 93 2.23 0.84 -10.22
CA LYS A 93 2.04 -0.57 -9.88
C LYS A 93 3.06 -1.42 -10.64
N THR A 94 4.31 -1.33 -10.22
CA THR A 94 5.45 -2.01 -10.87
C THR A 94 5.74 -3.39 -10.30
N GLY A 95 5.00 -3.79 -9.27
CA GLY A 95 5.32 -4.93 -8.44
C GLY A 95 6.35 -4.57 -7.35
N GLY A 96 6.43 -5.44 -6.35
CA GLY A 96 7.36 -5.30 -5.22
C GLY A 96 8.25 -6.50 -5.07
N LEU A 97 9.47 -6.26 -4.65
CA LEU A 97 10.48 -7.28 -4.37
C LEU A 97 10.91 -7.23 -2.90
N GLU A 98 10.94 -8.38 -2.25
CA GLU A 98 11.57 -8.53 -0.94
C GLU A 98 12.78 -9.46 -1.09
N ILE A 99 13.97 -8.85 -1.06
CA ILE A 99 15.24 -9.52 -1.32
C ILE A 99 15.59 -10.44 -0.15
N CYS A 100 16.08 -11.63 -0.45
CA CYS A 100 16.55 -12.61 0.52
C CYS A 100 18.08 -12.74 0.46
N LEU A 101 18.71 -12.65 1.62
CA LEU A 101 20.16 -12.83 1.75
C LEU A 101 20.46 -14.23 2.31
N GLY A 102 21.24 -14.99 1.55
CA GLY A 102 21.58 -16.36 1.90
C GLY A 102 20.39 -17.34 1.79
N THR A 103 20.70 -18.61 1.92
CA THR A 103 19.72 -19.69 1.75
C THR A 103 18.67 -19.70 2.86
N GLN A 104 19.07 -19.30 4.07
CA GLN A 104 18.15 -19.33 5.22
C GLN A 104 16.97 -18.36 5.02
N GLU A 105 17.23 -17.09 4.72
CA GLU A 105 16.17 -16.10 4.48
C GLU A 105 15.28 -16.51 3.30
N PHE A 106 15.87 -17.08 2.26
CA PHE A 106 15.12 -17.57 1.11
C PHE A 106 14.12 -18.66 1.48
N GLU A 107 14.55 -19.68 2.25
CA GLU A 107 13.66 -20.76 2.68
C GLU A 107 12.63 -20.27 3.71
N GLU A 108 13.01 -19.38 4.62
CA GLU A 108 12.06 -18.76 5.55
C GLU A 108 10.97 -17.95 4.81
N ARG A 109 11.38 -17.17 3.81
CA ARG A 109 10.43 -16.40 2.99
C ARG A 109 9.52 -17.30 2.16
N LYS A 110 10.06 -18.35 1.58
CA LYS A 110 9.28 -19.35 0.83
C LYS A 110 8.24 -20.04 1.71
N ASN A 111 8.64 -20.46 2.92
CA ASN A 111 7.72 -21.05 3.87
C ASN A 111 6.62 -20.06 4.30
N PHE A 112 6.99 -18.80 4.51
CA PHE A 112 6.04 -17.74 4.84
C PHE A 112 5.00 -17.53 3.74
N LEU A 113 5.41 -17.45 2.47
CA LEU A 113 4.48 -17.36 1.34
C LEU A 113 3.58 -18.59 1.21
N GLY A 114 4.12 -19.79 1.49
CA GLY A 114 3.32 -21.02 1.56
C GLY A 114 2.22 -20.93 2.62
N GLN A 115 2.51 -20.41 3.80
CA GLN A 115 1.53 -20.19 4.87
C GLN A 115 0.49 -19.12 4.48
N MET A 116 0.91 -18.06 3.80
CA MET A 116 -0.02 -17.05 3.27
C MET A 116 -0.99 -17.66 2.25
N GLN A 117 -0.50 -18.56 1.39
CA GLN A 117 -1.32 -19.29 0.44
C GLN A 117 -2.29 -20.25 1.13
N GLU A 118 -1.82 -21.02 2.12
CA GLU A 118 -2.64 -21.96 2.88
C GLU A 118 -3.79 -21.28 3.64
N GLN A 119 -3.56 -20.06 4.16
CA GLN A 119 -4.59 -19.32 4.88
C GLN A 119 -5.63 -18.66 3.96
N SER A 120 -5.33 -18.52 2.66
CA SER A 120 -6.24 -17.85 1.72
C SER A 120 -7.47 -18.73 1.44
N LYS A 121 -8.60 -18.10 1.16
CA LYS A 121 -9.89 -18.78 1.01
C LYS A 121 -9.92 -19.76 -0.15
N ASP A 122 -9.23 -19.44 -1.23
CA ASP A 122 -9.19 -20.23 -2.48
C ASP A 122 -7.85 -20.94 -2.71
N GLY A 123 -6.94 -20.90 -1.72
CA GLY A 123 -5.61 -21.50 -1.83
C GLY A 123 -4.67 -20.75 -2.77
N THR A 124 -4.96 -19.49 -3.09
CA THR A 124 -4.11 -18.65 -3.94
C THR A 124 -3.51 -17.48 -3.15
N TYR A 125 -2.30 -17.10 -3.53
CA TYR A 125 -1.67 -15.89 -3.01
C TYR A 125 -0.83 -15.26 -4.14
N PRO A 126 -0.97 -13.95 -4.43
CA PRO A 126 -0.44 -13.36 -5.65
C PRO A 126 1.08 -13.13 -5.64
N CYS A 127 1.79 -13.68 -4.69
CA CYS A 127 3.24 -13.51 -4.56
C CYS A 127 3.96 -14.83 -4.90
N GLU A 128 5.11 -14.72 -5.52
CA GLU A 128 5.96 -15.85 -5.93
C GLU A 128 7.39 -15.70 -5.46
N MET A 129 8.11 -16.80 -5.38
CA MET A 129 9.55 -16.79 -5.15
C MET A 129 10.31 -16.76 -6.47
N LEU A 130 11.27 -15.84 -6.56
CA LEU A 130 12.20 -15.72 -7.66
C LEU A 130 13.56 -16.28 -7.23
N SER A 131 14.13 -17.17 -8.03
CA SER A 131 15.54 -17.55 -7.88
C SER A 131 16.46 -16.35 -8.14
N ARG A 132 17.72 -16.43 -7.75
CA ARG A 132 18.72 -15.40 -8.08
C ARG A 132 18.78 -15.10 -9.59
N SER A 133 18.69 -16.12 -10.44
CA SER A 133 18.72 -15.95 -11.90
C SER A 133 17.48 -15.24 -12.42
N ASP A 134 16.28 -15.56 -11.90
CA ASP A 134 15.05 -14.91 -12.27
C ASP A 134 15.02 -13.45 -11.80
N LEU A 135 15.50 -13.20 -10.58
CA LEU A 135 15.65 -11.87 -10.04
C LEU A 135 16.63 -11.01 -10.87
N GLN A 136 17.79 -11.58 -11.28
CA GLN A 136 18.74 -10.88 -12.15
C GLN A 136 18.14 -10.58 -13.52
N SER A 137 17.33 -11.48 -14.06
CA SER A 137 16.64 -11.27 -15.33
C SER A 137 15.58 -10.16 -15.22
N LYS A 138 14.95 -10.01 -14.06
CA LYS A 138 13.97 -8.95 -13.77
C LYS A 138 14.66 -7.60 -13.51
N LEU A 139 15.90 -7.61 -13.06
CA LEU A 139 16.72 -6.44 -12.74
C LEU A 139 18.03 -6.43 -13.55
N PRO A 140 17.96 -6.30 -14.88
CA PRO A 140 19.13 -6.48 -15.75
C PRO A 140 20.24 -5.45 -15.52
N ASP A 141 19.88 -4.25 -15.10
CA ASP A 141 20.80 -3.13 -14.89
C ASP A 141 21.37 -3.05 -13.47
N ILE A 142 20.96 -3.97 -12.58
CA ILE A 142 21.39 -3.99 -11.18
C ILE A 142 22.34 -5.16 -10.97
N VAL A 143 23.51 -4.88 -10.43
CA VAL A 143 24.46 -5.93 -10.01
C VAL A 143 24.04 -6.42 -8.61
N LEU A 144 23.57 -7.65 -8.54
CA LEU A 144 23.20 -8.27 -7.28
C LEU A 144 24.46 -8.67 -6.48
N GLY A 145 24.48 -8.29 -5.19
CA GLY A 145 25.53 -8.72 -4.27
C GLY A 145 25.63 -10.25 -4.15
N ASP A 146 26.78 -10.77 -3.76
CA ASP A 146 27.04 -12.22 -3.74
C ASP A 146 26.12 -12.98 -2.78
N GLU A 147 25.68 -12.32 -1.71
CA GLU A 147 24.81 -12.92 -0.69
C GLU A 147 23.32 -12.96 -1.10
N VAL A 148 22.92 -12.29 -2.18
CA VAL A 148 21.54 -12.33 -2.64
C VAL A 148 21.22 -13.71 -3.21
N SER A 149 20.30 -14.42 -2.57
CA SER A 149 19.87 -15.78 -2.98
C SER A 149 18.64 -15.76 -3.89
N GLY A 150 17.84 -14.70 -3.83
CA GLY A 150 16.63 -14.51 -4.59
C GLY A 150 15.75 -13.46 -3.95
N ALA A 151 14.47 -13.51 -4.25
CA ALA A 151 13.47 -12.59 -3.69
C ALA A 151 12.09 -13.22 -3.69
N SER A 152 11.15 -12.67 -2.90
CA SER A 152 9.74 -12.78 -3.24
C SER A 152 9.31 -11.60 -4.11
N TYR A 153 8.36 -11.84 -5.00
CA TYR A 153 7.79 -10.85 -5.90
C TYR A 153 6.28 -10.87 -5.82
N CYS A 154 5.67 -9.69 -5.75
CA CYS A 154 4.23 -9.55 -5.83
C CYS A 154 3.85 -8.50 -6.90
N PRO A 155 3.10 -8.87 -7.95
CA PRO A 155 2.70 -7.95 -9.01
C PRO A 155 1.64 -6.93 -8.55
N HIS A 156 1.02 -7.14 -7.40
CA HIS A 156 0.03 -6.21 -6.83
C HIS A 156 0.66 -5.06 -6.05
N ASP A 157 1.94 -5.17 -5.70
CA ASP A 157 2.66 -4.14 -4.99
C ASP A 157 3.01 -2.95 -5.91
N GLY A 158 3.12 -1.80 -5.31
CA GLY A 158 3.45 -0.57 -5.99
C GLY A 158 3.82 0.52 -4.99
N PHE A 159 3.85 1.74 -5.45
CA PHE A 159 4.12 2.90 -4.61
C PHE A 159 3.34 4.13 -5.07
N VAL A 160 3.23 5.08 -4.17
CA VAL A 160 2.62 6.39 -4.39
C VAL A 160 3.46 7.44 -3.67
N ASN A 161 3.50 8.67 -4.16
CA ASN A 161 4.10 9.76 -3.41
C ASN A 161 3.23 10.09 -2.18
N PRO A 162 3.67 9.77 -0.95
CA PRO A 162 2.81 9.86 0.22
C PRO A 162 2.44 11.30 0.58
N LEU A 163 3.30 12.27 0.27
CA LEU A 163 3.02 13.69 0.51
C LEU A 163 2.03 14.26 -0.51
N ALA A 164 2.17 13.85 -1.78
CA ALA A 164 1.24 14.22 -2.84
C ALA A 164 -0.15 13.61 -2.56
N LEU A 165 -0.21 12.32 -2.17
CA LEU A 165 -1.44 11.65 -1.77
C LEU A 165 -2.15 12.39 -0.63
N LEU A 166 -1.41 12.68 0.44
CA LEU A 166 -1.99 13.39 1.59
C LEU A 166 -2.49 14.79 1.20
N LYS A 167 -1.72 15.50 0.37
CA LYS A 167 -2.12 16.83 -0.12
C LYS A 167 -3.36 16.76 -1.00
N ALA A 168 -3.44 15.77 -1.89
CA ALA A 168 -4.60 15.59 -2.76
C ALA A 168 -5.87 15.22 -1.99
N LEU A 169 -5.76 14.41 -0.94
CA LEU A 169 -6.88 14.06 -0.06
C LEU A 169 -7.41 15.22 0.78
N HIS A 170 -6.61 16.27 0.96
CA HIS A 170 -6.99 17.49 1.68
C HIS A 170 -7.45 18.63 0.77
N TRP A 171 -7.43 18.38 -0.54
CA TRP A 171 -7.92 19.35 -1.52
C TRP A 171 -9.43 19.47 -1.46
#